data_4fa48447c0be022c8b57c163e27c2dd1
#
_entry.id   4fa48447c0be022c8b57c163e27c2dd1
#
_cell.length_a   1.000
_cell.length_b   1.000
_cell.length_c   1.000
_cell.angle_alpha   90.00
_cell.angle_beta   90.00
_cell.angle_gamma   90.00
#
_symmetry.space_group_name_H-M   'P 1'
#
loop_
_entity.id
_entity.type
_entity.pdbx_description
1 polymer ?
#
loop_
_entity_poly.entity_id
_entity_poly.type
_entity_poly.pdbx_seq_one_letter_code
_entity_poly.pdbx_strand_id
1 'polypeptide(L)'
;MKLQDITTRVIEGYYQKLLKYEAVDPKFGTRKNEYVSTSTIRDIHKTLRSAFEQAIKWELMEKNPCTHATVPKHTPQKREIWTAETLFHALEVYDDPKLRLCINLSFSCSLRLGELLGLTWDCVDISPESIAAGRASIYIDKELQRVNGSALDTLDDIEVIRRFPSRTSLCTTVQILKKPKTESSVRTVFLPRTVAEMLVAYKADQDNIKEALGDEYTDYNLVVAGPLGLPTEHTTVNAALNRLIKKNNLPKVVFHSFRHSSITYKLKLNGGDIKAVQGDSGHAQASMVTEQYAHILDDDRRINAQRFDDFFYQHKGAEPEIQHDDEPNAECGTGAVDAEAAAALTKLLSDPSMAALIKNLAKSL
;
A
#
# COMPACT_ATOMS: atom_id res chain seq x y z
N MET A 1 17.84 40.53 -8.42
CA MET A 1 16.46 40.60 -8.86
C MET A 1 15.59 40.70 -7.60
N LYS A 2 14.72 41.71 -7.54
CA LYS A 2 13.79 41.86 -6.40
C LYS A 2 12.63 40.84 -6.56
N LEU A 3 11.94 40.53 -5.48
CA LEU A 3 10.80 39.59 -5.52
C LEU A 3 9.70 40.05 -6.48
N GLN A 4 9.46 41.37 -6.52
CA GLN A 4 8.48 42.05 -7.40
C GLN A 4 8.81 41.96 -8.88
N ASP A 5 10.09 41.74 -9.26
CA ASP A 5 10.53 41.60 -10.64
C ASP A 5 10.28 40.19 -11.22
N ILE A 6 9.86 39.24 -10.39
CA ILE A 6 9.61 37.87 -10.79
C ILE A 6 8.24 37.80 -11.47
N THR A 7 8.23 37.81 -12.79
CA THR A 7 7.02 37.69 -13.60
C THR A 7 6.82 36.24 -14.08
N THR A 8 5.62 35.92 -14.58
CA THR A 8 5.32 34.61 -15.21
C THR A 8 6.33 34.32 -16.34
N ARG A 9 6.68 35.31 -17.15
CA ARG A 9 7.69 35.16 -18.22
C ARG A 9 9.08 34.79 -17.70
N VAL A 10 9.47 35.31 -16.53
CA VAL A 10 10.75 34.95 -15.89
C VAL A 10 10.70 33.48 -15.42
N ILE A 11 9.60 33.07 -14.84
CA ILE A 11 9.39 31.67 -14.39
C ILE A 11 9.44 30.71 -15.59
N GLU A 12 8.72 30.99 -16.67
CA GLU A 12 8.74 30.17 -17.89
C GLU A 12 10.13 30.11 -18.52
N GLY A 13 10.82 31.25 -18.60
CA GLY A 13 12.21 31.34 -19.09
C GLY A 13 13.16 30.49 -18.22
N TYR A 14 12.93 30.45 -16.91
CA TYR A 14 13.67 29.58 -15.98
C TYR A 14 13.43 28.09 -16.28
N TYR A 15 12.19 27.68 -16.52
CA TYR A 15 11.90 26.28 -16.88
C TYR A 15 12.55 25.87 -18.21
N GLN A 16 12.57 26.76 -19.20
CA GLN A 16 13.25 26.51 -20.48
C GLN A 16 14.77 26.39 -20.32
N LYS A 17 15.36 27.12 -19.39
CA LYS A 17 16.78 26.99 -19.05
C LYS A 17 17.04 25.65 -18.34
N LEU A 18 16.18 25.26 -17.38
CA LEU A 18 16.33 24.00 -16.65
C LEU A 18 16.30 22.77 -17.57
N LEU A 19 15.51 22.79 -18.65
CA LEU A 19 15.49 21.71 -19.64
C LEU A 19 16.85 21.48 -20.35
N LYS A 20 17.71 22.49 -20.35
CA LYS A 20 19.05 22.47 -20.96
C LYS A 20 20.17 22.34 -19.92
N TYR A 21 19.82 22.34 -18.64
CA TYR A 21 20.79 22.19 -17.57
C TYR A 21 21.07 20.71 -17.33
N GLU A 22 22.33 20.38 -17.18
CA GLU A 22 22.74 19.03 -16.80
C GLU A 22 22.14 18.62 -15.43
N ALA A 23 21.65 17.40 -15.36
CA ALA A 23 21.17 16.86 -14.10
C ALA A 23 22.35 16.73 -13.12
N VAL A 24 22.10 17.06 -11.86
CA VAL A 24 23.11 16.92 -10.79
C VAL A 24 23.43 15.43 -10.61
N ASP A 25 24.71 15.13 -10.52
CA ASP A 25 25.15 13.76 -10.22
C ASP A 25 24.68 13.35 -8.83
N PRO A 26 24.08 12.15 -8.72
CA PRO A 26 23.69 11.65 -7.42
C PRO A 26 24.94 11.41 -6.56
N LYS A 27 24.84 11.70 -5.27
CA LYS A 27 25.96 11.48 -4.32
C LYS A 27 26.42 10.02 -4.32
N PHE A 28 25.52 9.09 -4.66
CA PHE A 28 25.80 7.65 -4.83
C PHE A 28 25.00 7.13 -6.03
N GLY A 29 25.64 6.33 -6.88
CA GLY A 29 25.04 5.71 -8.06
C GLY A 29 25.32 6.46 -9.36
N THR A 30 24.65 6.06 -10.44
CA THR A 30 24.81 6.64 -11.77
C THR A 30 23.71 7.63 -12.08
N ARG A 31 24.04 8.69 -12.83
CA ARG A 31 23.09 9.66 -13.36
C ARG A 31 22.04 8.95 -14.22
N LYS A 32 20.77 9.22 -13.98
CA LYS A 32 19.65 8.60 -14.74
C LYS A 32 19.33 9.36 -16.02
N ASN A 33 19.48 10.67 -16.00
CA ASN A 33 19.17 11.56 -17.11
C ASN A 33 20.35 12.52 -17.31
N GLU A 34 20.65 12.86 -18.55
CA GLU A 34 21.67 13.84 -18.89
C GLU A 34 21.27 15.24 -18.44
N TYR A 35 20.00 15.60 -18.67
CA TYR A 35 19.43 16.90 -18.31
C TYR A 35 18.37 16.79 -17.22
N VAL A 36 18.01 17.92 -16.61
CA VAL A 36 16.96 18.02 -15.60
C VAL A 36 15.64 17.52 -16.19
N SER A 37 15.01 16.53 -15.52
CA SER A 37 13.78 15.92 -16.02
C SER A 37 12.58 16.86 -15.91
N THR A 38 11.60 16.69 -16.80
CA THR A 38 10.31 17.43 -16.73
C THR A 38 9.56 17.17 -15.44
N SER A 39 9.72 15.98 -14.82
CA SER A 39 9.19 15.68 -13.49
C SER A 39 9.81 16.59 -12.43
N THR A 40 11.14 16.73 -12.44
CA THR A 40 11.87 17.61 -11.50
C THR A 40 11.43 19.07 -11.66
N ILE A 41 11.24 19.54 -12.92
CA ILE A 41 10.75 20.90 -13.19
C ILE A 41 9.34 21.11 -12.63
N ARG A 42 8.45 20.10 -12.73
CA ARG A 42 7.11 20.14 -12.11
C ARG A 42 7.17 20.23 -10.58
N ASP A 43 8.09 19.53 -9.95
CA ASP A 43 8.25 19.59 -8.49
C ASP A 43 8.84 20.93 -8.06
N ILE A 44 9.79 21.51 -8.83
CA ILE A 44 10.28 22.88 -8.64
C ILE A 44 9.11 23.88 -8.80
N HIS A 45 8.27 23.73 -9.83
CA HIS A 45 7.08 24.57 -10.01
C HIS A 45 6.14 24.53 -8.80
N LYS A 46 5.84 23.34 -8.27
CA LYS A 46 4.98 23.19 -7.07
C LYS A 46 5.58 23.92 -5.87
N THR A 47 6.89 23.76 -5.67
CA THR A 47 7.61 24.42 -4.56
C THR A 47 7.59 25.94 -4.71
N LEU A 48 7.91 26.46 -5.89
CA LEU A 48 7.86 27.89 -6.17
C LEU A 48 6.46 28.45 -6.02
N ARG A 49 5.44 27.75 -6.55
CA ARG A 49 4.04 28.16 -6.42
C ARG A 49 3.63 28.25 -4.96
N SER A 50 3.97 27.26 -4.14
CA SER A 50 3.67 27.29 -2.70
C SER A 50 4.40 28.44 -1.99
N ALA A 51 5.67 28.67 -2.32
CA ALA A 51 6.44 29.77 -1.74
C ALA A 51 5.86 31.15 -2.10
N PHE A 52 5.44 31.35 -3.36
CA PHE A 52 4.81 32.62 -3.77
C PHE A 52 3.41 32.80 -3.20
N GLU A 53 2.62 31.72 -3.02
CA GLU A 53 1.36 31.80 -2.28
C GLU A 53 1.59 32.24 -0.82
N GLN A 54 2.65 31.75 -0.18
CA GLN A 54 3.01 32.20 1.17
C GLN A 54 3.48 33.66 1.17
N ALA A 55 4.23 34.10 0.17
CA ALA A 55 4.66 35.48 0.02
C ALA A 55 3.46 36.44 -0.15
N ILE A 56 2.41 36.02 -0.84
CA ILE A 56 1.16 36.80 -0.94
C ILE A 56 0.47 36.90 0.43
N LYS A 57 0.38 35.80 1.18
CA LYS A 57 -0.17 35.82 2.54
C LYS A 57 0.58 36.74 3.50
N TRP A 58 1.87 36.93 3.25
CA TRP A 58 2.73 37.86 4.01
C TRP A 58 2.75 39.26 3.40
N GLU A 59 1.91 39.55 2.41
CA GLU A 59 1.80 40.85 1.75
C GLU A 59 3.11 41.35 1.07
N LEU A 60 4.03 40.42 0.77
CA LEU A 60 5.30 40.73 0.10
C LEU A 60 5.14 40.86 -1.41
N MET A 61 4.03 40.38 -1.98
CA MET A 61 3.67 40.48 -3.39
C MET A 61 2.17 40.33 -3.59
N GLU A 62 1.65 40.87 -4.68
CA GLU A 62 0.22 40.91 -4.97
C GLU A 62 -0.28 39.67 -5.74
N LYS A 63 0.56 39.07 -6.57
CA LYS A 63 0.20 37.99 -7.51
C LYS A 63 1.24 36.89 -7.53
N ASN A 64 0.80 35.64 -7.64
CA ASN A 64 1.70 34.50 -7.78
C ASN A 64 2.08 34.31 -9.26
N PRO A 65 3.36 34.52 -9.63
CA PRO A 65 3.81 34.38 -11.01
C PRO A 65 3.77 32.98 -11.57
N CYS A 66 3.63 31.95 -10.70
CA CYS A 66 3.50 30.55 -11.10
C CYS A 66 2.06 30.17 -11.48
N THR A 67 1.03 30.93 -11.10
CA THR A 67 -0.38 30.53 -11.31
C THR A 67 -0.70 30.28 -12.78
N HIS A 68 -0.18 31.10 -13.68
CA HIS A 68 -0.41 31.01 -15.13
C HIS A 68 0.82 30.56 -15.91
N ALA A 69 1.89 30.12 -15.22
CA ALA A 69 3.11 29.66 -15.88
C ALA A 69 2.91 28.31 -16.56
N THR A 70 3.33 28.22 -17.82
CA THR A 70 3.30 27.01 -18.61
C THR A 70 4.44 26.09 -18.17
N VAL A 71 4.06 24.95 -17.58
CA VAL A 71 5.02 23.92 -17.15
C VAL A 71 5.27 22.95 -18.29
N PRO A 72 6.53 22.52 -18.54
CA PRO A 72 6.83 21.53 -19.57
C PRO A 72 5.99 20.26 -19.41
N LYS A 73 5.44 19.77 -20.54
CA LYS A 73 4.62 18.57 -20.57
C LYS A 73 5.42 17.37 -20.05
N HIS A 74 4.88 16.68 -19.10
CA HIS A 74 5.45 15.45 -18.56
C HIS A 74 4.59 14.25 -18.96
N THR A 75 5.19 13.27 -19.60
CA THR A 75 4.55 11.97 -19.87
C THR A 75 5.06 10.98 -18.84
N PRO A 76 4.21 10.53 -17.89
CA PRO A 76 4.61 9.54 -16.91
C PRO A 76 5.04 8.26 -17.63
N GLN A 77 6.20 7.73 -17.30
CA GLN A 77 6.55 6.38 -17.76
C GLN A 77 5.68 5.37 -17.01
N LYS A 78 5.01 4.48 -17.75
CA LYS A 78 4.31 3.33 -17.16
C LYS A 78 5.34 2.51 -16.40
N ARG A 79 5.10 2.33 -15.11
CA ARG A 79 5.91 1.43 -14.30
C ARG A 79 5.46 0.00 -14.56
N GLU A 80 6.41 -0.88 -14.79
CA GLU A 80 6.11 -2.31 -14.83
C GLU A 80 5.64 -2.80 -13.46
N ILE A 81 4.64 -3.65 -13.46
CA ILE A 81 4.14 -4.38 -12.30
C ILE A 81 4.27 -5.87 -12.61
N TRP A 82 4.60 -6.66 -11.60
CA TRP A 82 4.60 -8.11 -11.79
C TRP A 82 3.17 -8.64 -11.87
N THR A 83 2.99 -9.60 -12.77
CA THR A 83 1.78 -10.44 -12.77
C THR A 83 1.79 -11.35 -11.53
N ALA A 84 0.64 -11.96 -11.20
CA ALA A 84 0.59 -12.95 -10.11
C ALA A 84 1.57 -14.10 -10.34
N GLU A 85 1.64 -14.62 -11.57
CA GLU A 85 2.56 -15.70 -11.96
C GLU A 85 4.03 -15.31 -11.72
N THR A 86 4.43 -14.11 -12.17
CA THR A 86 5.79 -13.60 -11.94
C THR A 86 6.08 -13.45 -10.44
N LEU A 87 5.09 -12.97 -9.66
CA LEU A 87 5.23 -12.82 -8.22
C LEU A 87 5.42 -14.17 -7.52
N PHE A 88 4.55 -15.15 -7.82
CA PHE A 88 4.66 -16.51 -7.26
C PHE A 88 5.99 -17.15 -7.62
N HIS A 89 6.38 -17.10 -8.89
CA HIS A 89 7.68 -17.61 -9.32
C HIS A 89 8.83 -16.94 -8.57
N ALA A 90 8.81 -15.62 -8.42
CA ALA A 90 9.84 -14.90 -7.68
C ALA A 90 9.95 -15.33 -6.21
N LEU A 91 8.81 -15.62 -5.56
CA LEU A 91 8.75 -16.08 -4.17
C LEU A 91 9.24 -17.54 -4.01
N GLU A 92 9.08 -18.38 -5.04
CA GLU A 92 9.55 -19.77 -5.04
C GLU A 92 11.07 -19.87 -5.23
N VAL A 93 11.63 -19.07 -6.15
CA VAL A 93 13.05 -19.20 -6.56
C VAL A 93 14.03 -18.45 -5.66
N TYR A 94 13.55 -17.69 -4.67
CA TYR A 94 14.41 -16.86 -3.82
C TYR A 94 14.24 -17.18 -2.33
N ASP A 95 15.34 -17.64 -1.74
CA ASP A 95 15.36 -18.05 -0.34
C ASP A 95 15.91 -16.93 0.58
N ASP A 96 15.08 -15.90 0.78
CA ASP A 96 15.31 -14.83 1.76
C ASP A 96 13.98 -14.61 2.51
N PRO A 97 13.84 -15.18 3.73
CA PRO A 97 12.59 -15.11 4.49
C PRO A 97 12.14 -13.67 4.76
N LYS A 98 13.09 -12.76 5.01
CA LYS A 98 12.78 -11.34 5.25
C LYS A 98 12.21 -10.67 4.01
N LEU A 99 12.85 -10.83 2.84
CA LEU A 99 12.34 -10.26 1.60
C LEU A 99 11.00 -10.89 1.21
N ARG A 100 10.85 -12.22 1.39
CA ARG A 100 9.60 -12.94 1.15
C ARG A 100 8.46 -12.36 1.98
N LEU A 101 8.68 -12.17 3.29
CA LEU A 101 7.70 -11.54 4.17
C LEU A 101 7.39 -10.10 3.73
N CYS A 102 8.41 -9.29 3.43
CA CYS A 102 8.21 -7.91 2.99
C CYS A 102 7.37 -7.82 1.71
N ILE A 103 7.62 -8.69 0.73
CA ILE A 103 6.86 -8.74 -0.53
C ILE A 103 5.40 -9.14 -0.25
N ASN A 104 5.19 -10.21 0.53
CA ASN A 104 3.85 -10.69 0.85
C ASN A 104 3.03 -9.65 1.60
N LEU A 105 3.58 -8.99 2.62
CA LEU A 105 2.90 -7.91 3.35
C LEU A 105 2.59 -6.70 2.45
N SER A 106 3.54 -6.29 1.59
CA SER A 106 3.29 -5.17 0.69
C SER A 106 2.25 -5.50 -0.37
N PHE A 107 2.23 -6.74 -0.86
CA PHE A 107 1.28 -7.19 -1.88
C PHE A 107 -0.11 -7.49 -1.30
N SER A 108 -0.22 -8.22 -0.19
CA SER A 108 -1.52 -8.56 0.39
C SER A 108 -2.18 -7.40 1.14
N CYS A 109 -1.39 -6.60 1.86
CA CYS A 109 -1.88 -5.54 2.75
C CYS A 109 -1.72 -4.12 2.16
N SER A 110 -1.25 -3.99 0.93
CA SER A 110 -1.02 -2.69 0.26
C SER A 110 -0.10 -1.75 1.05
N LEU A 111 0.87 -2.26 1.82
CA LEU A 111 1.72 -1.45 2.69
C LEU A 111 2.74 -0.63 1.91
N ARG A 112 2.99 0.60 2.38
CA ARG A 112 4.18 1.37 2.01
C ARG A 112 5.40 0.77 2.69
N LEU A 113 6.59 0.86 2.06
CA LEU A 113 7.81 0.30 2.66
C LEU A 113 8.12 0.90 4.04
N GLY A 114 7.85 2.19 4.25
CA GLY A 114 8.03 2.83 5.56
C GLY A 114 7.07 2.30 6.63
N GLU A 115 5.80 2.06 6.29
CA GLU A 115 4.79 1.44 7.16
C GLU A 115 5.21 0.01 7.54
N LEU A 116 5.64 -0.77 6.54
CA LEU A 116 6.08 -2.15 6.72
C LEU A 116 7.31 -2.25 7.62
N LEU A 117 8.32 -1.40 7.41
CA LEU A 117 9.54 -1.40 8.21
C LEU A 117 9.34 -0.80 9.61
N GLY A 118 8.30 0.02 9.80
CA GLY A 118 7.90 0.59 11.08
C GLY A 118 6.90 -0.28 11.85
N LEU A 119 6.44 -1.40 11.29
CA LEU A 119 5.49 -2.30 11.94
C LEU A 119 6.14 -2.98 13.15
N THR A 120 5.43 -2.95 14.27
CA THR A 120 5.85 -3.54 15.54
C THR A 120 4.91 -4.68 15.94
N TRP A 121 5.40 -5.65 16.71
CA TRP A 121 4.63 -6.84 17.09
C TRP A 121 3.40 -6.55 17.94
N ASP A 122 3.37 -5.46 18.70
CA ASP A 122 2.19 -4.98 19.43
C ASP A 122 1.03 -4.54 18.53
N CYS A 123 1.32 -4.30 17.24
CA CYS A 123 0.34 -3.95 16.22
C CYS A 123 -0.05 -5.14 15.32
N VAL A 124 0.28 -6.38 15.70
CA VAL A 124 0.02 -7.59 14.91
C VAL A 124 -0.81 -8.57 15.71
N ASP A 125 -2.03 -8.82 15.27
CA ASP A 125 -2.88 -9.87 15.81
C ASP A 125 -2.81 -11.11 14.91
N ILE A 126 -2.02 -12.07 15.35
CA ILE A 126 -1.86 -13.40 14.73
C ILE A 126 -2.13 -14.52 15.77
N SER A 127 -3.04 -14.25 16.71
CA SER A 127 -3.48 -15.27 17.66
C SER A 127 -4.11 -16.44 16.92
N PRO A 128 -4.00 -17.69 17.43
CA PRO A 128 -4.64 -18.85 16.82
C PRO A 128 -6.14 -18.65 16.60
N GLU A 129 -6.80 -17.99 17.56
CA GLU A 129 -8.22 -17.66 17.53
C GLU A 129 -8.55 -16.69 16.39
N SER A 130 -7.75 -15.64 16.23
CA SER A 130 -7.92 -14.63 15.16
C SER A 130 -7.67 -15.25 13.79
N ILE A 131 -6.64 -16.10 13.66
CA ILE A 131 -6.34 -16.81 12.40
C ILE A 131 -7.49 -17.78 12.05
N ALA A 132 -7.95 -18.58 13.01
CA ALA A 132 -9.04 -19.54 12.80
C ALA A 132 -10.34 -18.84 12.39
N ALA A 133 -10.61 -17.67 12.96
CA ALA A 133 -11.79 -16.85 12.67
C ALA A 133 -11.66 -15.96 11.44
N GLY A 134 -10.53 -16.00 10.71
CA GLY A 134 -10.28 -15.11 9.56
C GLY A 134 -10.16 -13.62 9.92
N ARG A 135 -9.82 -13.31 11.18
CA ARG A 135 -9.71 -11.92 11.70
C ARG A 135 -8.28 -11.50 12.05
N ALA A 136 -7.29 -12.33 11.70
CA ALA A 136 -5.89 -11.92 11.85
C ALA A 136 -5.65 -10.58 11.16
N SER A 137 -4.94 -9.66 11.82
CA SER A 137 -4.84 -8.29 11.33
C SER A 137 -3.54 -7.60 11.77
N ILE A 138 -3.24 -6.51 11.08
CA ILE A 138 -2.19 -5.56 11.44
C ILE A 138 -2.79 -4.17 11.59
N TYR A 139 -2.31 -3.43 12.58
CA TYR A 139 -2.67 -2.04 12.81
C TYR A 139 -1.52 -1.13 12.38
N ILE A 140 -1.77 -0.25 11.42
CA ILE A 140 -0.78 0.67 10.88
C ILE A 140 -0.99 2.03 11.52
N ASP A 141 -0.12 2.40 12.43
CA ASP A 141 -0.15 3.68 13.17
C ASP A 141 1.20 4.38 13.20
N LYS A 142 2.24 3.77 12.58
CA LYS A 142 3.61 4.29 12.56
C LYS A 142 4.33 3.96 11.27
N GLU A 143 5.37 4.72 10.97
CA GLU A 143 6.25 4.48 9.83
C GLU A 143 7.71 4.74 10.20
N LEU A 144 8.61 3.94 9.62
CA LEU A 144 10.06 4.12 9.71
C LEU A 144 10.52 5.07 8.61
N GLN A 145 11.22 6.13 8.99
CA GLN A 145 11.77 7.12 8.06
C GLN A 145 13.22 7.46 8.42
N ARG A 146 14.05 7.69 7.39
CA ARG A 146 15.39 8.27 7.55
C ARG A 146 15.32 9.76 7.29
N VAL A 147 15.80 10.56 8.25
CA VAL A 147 15.76 12.03 8.21
C VAL A 147 17.15 12.61 8.48
N ASN A 148 17.36 13.85 8.09
CA ASN A 148 18.58 14.58 8.49
C ASN A 148 18.49 14.89 9.98
N GLY A 149 19.52 14.56 10.75
CA GLY A 149 19.56 14.79 12.18
C GLY A 149 19.34 16.28 12.56
N SER A 150 19.95 17.19 11.84
CA SER A 150 19.76 18.63 12.08
C SER A 150 18.35 19.14 11.76
N ALA A 151 17.59 18.46 10.91
CA ALA A 151 16.21 18.84 10.63
C ALA A 151 15.24 18.45 11.75
N LEU A 152 15.58 17.43 12.56
CA LEU A 152 14.72 17.00 13.65
C LEU A 152 14.60 18.04 14.77
N ASP A 153 15.61 18.85 14.94
CA ASP A 153 15.65 19.86 16.01
C ASP A 153 14.89 21.16 15.62
N THR A 154 14.49 21.25 14.32
CA THR A 154 13.81 22.43 13.75
C THR A 154 12.37 22.15 13.28
N LEU A 155 11.93 20.89 13.31
CA LEU A 155 10.62 20.48 12.85
C LEU A 155 9.71 20.12 14.03
N ASP A 156 8.92 21.10 14.49
CA ASP A 156 7.99 20.94 15.62
C ASP A 156 6.80 20.01 15.30
N ASP A 157 6.52 19.76 14.01
CA ASP A 157 5.31 19.05 13.56
C ASP A 157 5.49 17.53 13.35
N ILE A 158 6.68 16.97 13.60
CA ILE A 158 6.90 15.54 13.42
C ILE A 158 6.72 14.83 14.76
N GLU A 159 5.63 14.09 14.92
CA GLU A 159 5.42 13.21 16.07
C GLU A 159 6.40 12.01 16.03
N VAL A 160 7.61 12.22 16.55
CA VAL A 160 8.64 11.19 16.67
C VAL A 160 8.32 10.30 17.87
N ILE A 161 8.04 9.02 17.59
CA ILE A 161 7.81 7.99 18.63
C ILE A 161 9.16 7.52 19.20
N ARG A 162 10.14 7.30 18.30
CA ARG A 162 11.48 6.82 18.70
C ARG A 162 12.54 7.27 17.71
N ARG A 163 13.71 7.67 18.25
CA ARG A 163 14.96 7.85 17.48
C ARG A 163 15.82 6.61 17.68
N PHE A 164 16.37 6.07 16.59
CA PHE A 164 17.26 4.92 16.65
C PHE A 164 18.72 5.38 16.62
N PRO A 165 19.64 4.61 17.23
CA PRO A 165 21.05 4.97 17.24
C PRO A 165 21.62 4.95 15.81
N SER A 166 22.48 5.91 15.52
CA SER A 166 23.23 5.93 14.26
C SER A 166 24.30 4.83 14.27
N ARG A 167 24.43 4.10 13.16
CA ARG A 167 25.41 3.04 13.03
C ARG A 167 26.87 3.54 13.10
N THR A 168 27.09 4.80 12.73
CA THR A 168 28.40 5.45 12.78
C THR A 168 28.24 6.91 13.17
N SER A 169 29.22 7.46 13.84
CA SER A 169 29.29 8.89 14.24
C SER A 169 29.36 9.84 13.03
N LEU A 170 29.70 9.34 11.86
CA LEU A 170 29.79 10.13 10.60
C LEU A 170 28.44 10.26 9.89
N CYS A 171 27.38 9.57 10.35
CA CYS A 171 26.07 9.65 9.75
C CYS A 171 25.37 10.96 10.13
N THR A 172 25.14 11.81 9.15
CA THR A 172 24.33 13.05 9.31
C THR A 172 22.82 12.77 9.35
N THR A 173 22.41 11.53 9.06
CA THR A 173 21.01 11.13 9.02
C THR A 173 20.70 10.07 10.07
N VAL A 174 19.48 10.11 10.61
CA VAL A 174 18.99 9.24 11.67
C VAL A 174 17.73 8.52 11.20
N GLN A 175 17.54 7.27 11.62
CA GLN A 175 16.25 6.59 11.48
C GLN A 175 15.35 6.96 12.65
N ILE A 176 14.11 7.26 12.33
CA ILE A 176 13.07 7.54 13.32
C ILE A 176 11.84 6.68 13.05
N LEU A 177 11.18 6.28 14.12
CA LEU A 177 9.82 5.78 14.08
C LEU A 177 8.90 6.95 14.39
N LYS A 178 7.94 7.23 13.55
CA LYS A 178 7.04 8.36 13.70
C LYS A 178 5.61 7.99 13.32
N LYS A 179 4.64 8.80 13.73
CA LYS A 179 3.27 8.68 13.25
C LYS A 179 3.16 9.00 11.75
N PRO A 180 2.22 8.39 11.03
CA PRO A 180 1.96 8.72 9.63
C PRO A 180 1.52 10.19 9.50
N LYS A 181 1.82 10.78 8.33
CA LYS A 181 1.48 12.19 8.06
C LYS A 181 -0.02 12.49 8.00
N THR A 182 -0.86 11.51 7.68
CA THR A 182 -2.30 11.69 7.51
C THR A 182 -3.06 10.67 8.35
N GLU A 183 -4.18 11.06 8.92
CA GLU A 183 -5.09 10.17 9.66
C GLU A 183 -5.57 9.00 8.81
N SER A 184 -5.81 9.20 7.52
CA SER A 184 -6.20 8.15 6.58
C SER A 184 -5.14 7.05 6.39
N SER A 185 -3.91 7.29 6.81
CA SER A 185 -2.85 6.27 6.81
C SER A 185 -2.95 5.33 8.00
N VAL A 186 -3.58 5.78 9.11
CA VAL A 186 -3.84 4.95 10.30
C VAL A 186 -5.03 4.04 10.00
N ARG A 187 -4.80 2.73 10.05
CA ARG A 187 -5.82 1.75 9.65
C ARG A 187 -5.52 0.35 10.15
N THR A 188 -6.57 -0.45 10.31
CA THR A 188 -6.45 -1.91 10.44
C THR A 188 -6.54 -2.54 9.06
N VAL A 189 -5.66 -3.50 8.79
CA VAL A 189 -5.69 -4.31 7.56
C VAL A 189 -5.74 -5.78 7.96
N PHE A 190 -6.74 -6.50 7.44
CA PHE A 190 -6.87 -7.93 7.68
C PHE A 190 -5.86 -8.72 6.84
N LEU A 191 -5.34 -9.78 7.44
CA LEU A 191 -4.33 -10.65 6.85
C LEU A 191 -4.97 -11.86 6.18
N PRO A 192 -4.58 -12.20 4.95
CA PRO A 192 -4.86 -13.53 4.44
C PRO A 192 -4.23 -14.59 5.37
N ARG A 193 -4.92 -15.70 5.57
CA ARG A 193 -4.47 -16.79 6.47
C ARG A 193 -3.02 -17.20 6.22
N THR A 194 -2.63 -17.39 4.97
CA THR A 194 -1.26 -17.76 4.58
C THR A 194 -0.23 -16.74 5.07
N VAL A 195 -0.55 -15.44 5.01
CA VAL A 195 0.36 -14.36 5.45
C VAL A 195 0.42 -14.30 6.97
N ALA A 196 -0.69 -14.56 7.66
CA ALA A 196 -0.72 -14.65 9.12
C ALA A 196 0.13 -15.84 9.61
N GLU A 197 0.00 -17.01 9.01
CA GLU A 197 0.81 -18.20 9.31
C GLU A 197 2.31 -17.95 9.03
N MET A 198 2.64 -17.24 7.94
CA MET A 198 4.01 -16.79 7.64
C MET A 198 4.57 -15.87 8.74
N LEU A 199 3.76 -14.95 9.27
CA LEU A 199 4.16 -14.08 10.37
C LEU A 199 4.40 -14.87 11.66
N VAL A 200 3.59 -15.88 11.96
CA VAL A 200 3.80 -16.78 13.11
C VAL A 200 5.16 -17.47 13.01
N ALA A 201 5.46 -18.09 11.87
CA ALA A 201 6.75 -18.74 11.63
C ALA A 201 7.91 -17.75 11.74
N TYR A 202 7.78 -16.57 11.10
CA TYR A 202 8.80 -15.53 11.12
C TYR A 202 9.06 -14.98 12.53
N LYS A 203 8.00 -14.87 13.36
CA LYS A 203 8.13 -14.48 14.77
C LYS A 203 8.93 -15.50 15.56
N ALA A 204 8.62 -16.79 15.39
CA ALA A 204 9.34 -17.87 16.07
C ALA A 204 10.84 -17.86 15.72
N ASP A 205 11.19 -17.69 14.43
CA ASP A 205 12.58 -17.56 13.99
C ASP A 205 13.26 -16.34 14.60
N GLN A 206 12.57 -15.20 14.68
CA GLN A 206 13.10 -13.99 15.31
C GLN A 206 13.30 -14.17 16.81
N ASP A 207 12.38 -14.84 17.51
CA ASP A 207 12.49 -15.12 18.93
C ASP A 207 13.66 -16.09 19.24
N ASN A 208 13.91 -17.09 18.38
CA ASN A 208 15.10 -17.95 18.45
C ASN A 208 16.39 -17.15 18.28
N ILE A 209 16.42 -16.17 17.36
CA ILE A 209 17.59 -15.29 17.17
C ILE A 209 17.82 -14.42 18.40
N LYS A 210 16.75 -13.88 19.00
CA LYS A 210 16.84 -13.10 20.23
C LYS A 210 17.43 -13.92 21.39
N GLU A 211 16.96 -15.14 21.56
CA GLU A 211 17.44 -16.05 22.60
C GLU A 211 18.92 -16.40 22.37
N ALA A 212 19.31 -16.68 21.15
CA ALA A 212 20.70 -17.04 20.80
C ALA A 212 21.70 -15.88 21.00
N LEU A 213 21.28 -14.64 20.76
CA LEU A 213 22.12 -13.44 20.87
C LEU A 213 22.10 -12.80 22.26
N GLY A 214 21.07 -13.07 23.07
CA GLY A 214 20.93 -12.51 24.41
C GLY A 214 21.11 -10.97 24.42
N ASP A 215 22.04 -10.48 25.22
CA ASP A 215 22.31 -9.04 25.41
C ASP A 215 22.83 -8.33 24.16
N GLU A 216 23.29 -9.05 23.13
CA GLU A 216 23.72 -8.45 21.87
C GLU A 216 22.53 -8.03 21.00
N TYR A 217 21.34 -8.58 21.25
CA TYR A 217 20.13 -8.20 20.54
C TYR A 217 19.40 -7.06 21.23
N THR A 218 19.29 -5.91 20.56
CA THR A 218 18.48 -4.80 21.05
C THR A 218 17.07 -4.93 20.53
N ASP A 219 16.12 -5.29 21.40
CA ASP A 219 14.73 -5.46 21.01
C ASP A 219 13.97 -4.12 20.93
N TYR A 220 13.66 -3.70 19.73
CA TYR A 220 12.80 -2.56 19.43
C TYR A 220 11.37 -2.97 19.07
N ASN A 221 11.00 -4.22 19.28
CA ASN A 221 9.69 -4.79 18.94
C ASN A 221 9.32 -4.72 17.45
N LEU A 222 10.30 -4.52 16.55
CA LEU A 222 10.07 -4.42 15.12
C LEU A 222 9.83 -5.79 14.49
N VAL A 223 8.80 -5.90 13.65
CA VAL A 223 8.53 -7.12 12.87
C VAL A 223 9.69 -7.38 11.90
N VAL A 224 10.11 -6.37 11.14
CA VAL A 224 11.20 -6.50 10.15
C VAL A 224 12.48 -5.90 10.73
N ALA A 225 12.99 -6.50 11.80
CA ALA A 225 14.24 -6.08 12.42
C ALA A 225 15.48 -6.52 11.61
N GLY A 226 16.60 -5.83 11.84
CA GLY A 226 17.92 -6.23 11.41
C GLY A 226 18.49 -7.38 12.26
N PRO A 227 19.71 -7.89 11.94
CA PRO A 227 20.29 -9.06 12.63
C PRO A 227 20.44 -8.90 14.14
N LEU A 228 20.73 -7.69 14.61
CA LEU A 228 20.88 -7.35 16.04
C LEU A 228 19.69 -6.58 16.59
N GLY A 229 18.50 -6.70 15.98
CA GLY A 229 17.29 -6.01 16.43
C GLY A 229 17.14 -4.58 15.92
N LEU A 230 18.19 -3.96 15.37
CA LEU A 230 18.14 -2.62 14.82
C LEU A 230 17.17 -2.51 13.63
N PRO A 231 16.63 -1.33 13.32
CA PRO A 231 15.74 -1.16 12.17
C PRO A 231 16.40 -1.57 10.85
N THR A 232 15.62 -2.25 10.01
CA THR A 232 16.06 -2.60 8.65
C THR A 232 16.01 -1.35 7.76
N GLU A 233 17.08 -1.13 6.99
CA GLU A 233 17.17 -0.01 6.05
C GLU A 233 16.33 -0.26 4.79
N HIS A 234 15.69 0.78 4.27
CA HIS A 234 15.03 0.78 2.96
C HIS A 234 15.97 0.28 1.85
N THR A 235 17.24 0.70 1.91
CA THR A 235 18.28 0.32 0.95
C THR A 235 18.60 -1.17 1.01
N THR A 236 18.51 -1.80 2.18
CA THR A 236 18.74 -3.24 2.35
C THR A 236 17.66 -4.04 1.64
N VAL A 237 16.39 -3.70 1.84
CA VAL A 237 15.25 -4.36 1.17
C VAL A 237 15.31 -4.16 -0.34
N ASN A 238 15.57 -2.93 -0.81
CA ASN A 238 15.72 -2.66 -2.24
C ASN A 238 16.92 -3.38 -2.86
N ALA A 239 18.03 -3.52 -2.14
CA ALA A 239 19.19 -4.28 -2.61
C ALA A 239 18.88 -5.78 -2.71
N ALA A 240 18.14 -6.35 -1.74
CA ALA A 240 17.67 -7.73 -1.80
C ALA A 240 16.74 -7.96 -3.00
N LEU A 241 15.76 -7.07 -3.21
CA LEU A 241 14.88 -7.11 -4.38
C LEU A 241 15.65 -7.03 -5.70
N ASN A 242 16.63 -6.14 -5.81
CA ASN A 242 17.45 -6.02 -7.01
C ASN A 242 18.29 -7.27 -7.26
N ARG A 243 18.76 -7.95 -6.20
CA ARG A 243 19.48 -9.25 -6.33
C ARG A 243 18.54 -10.34 -6.83
N LEU A 244 17.33 -10.44 -6.26
CA LEU A 244 16.29 -11.36 -6.74
C LEU A 244 16.02 -11.15 -8.23
N ILE A 245 15.74 -9.92 -8.65
CA ILE A 245 15.47 -9.56 -10.05
C ILE A 245 16.63 -9.97 -10.98
N LYS A 246 17.84 -9.60 -10.62
CA LYS A 246 19.02 -9.89 -11.44
C LYS A 246 19.33 -11.39 -11.52
N LYS A 247 19.26 -12.09 -10.38
CA LYS A 247 19.60 -13.53 -10.30
C LYS A 247 18.64 -14.38 -11.15
N ASN A 248 17.38 -13.98 -11.22
CA ASN A 248 16.33 -14.77 -11.88
C ASN A 248 15.80 -14.12 -13.17
N ASN A 249 16.51 -13.09 -13.68
CA ASN A 249 16.16 -12.38 -14.92
C ASN A 249 14.70 -11.92 -14.97
N LEU A 250 14.19 -11.44 -13.83
CA LEU A 250 12.79 -10.97 -13.71
C LEU A 250 12.62 -9.53 -14.25
N PRO A 251 11.41 -9.14 -14.66
CA PRO A 251 11.12 -7.77 -15.04
C PRO A 251 11.48 -6.79 -13.93
N LYS A 252 12.10 -5.66 -14.29
CA LYS A 252 12.57 -4.67 -13.31
C LYS A 252 11.41 -3.92 -12.69
N VAL A 253 11.22 -4.09 -11.39
CA VAL A 253 10.24 -3.36 -10.57
C VAL A 253 10.93 -2.66 -9.41
N VAL A 254 10.24 -1.73 -8.78
CA VAL A 254 10.62 -1.11 -7.51
C VAL A 254 9.72 -1.65 -6.39
N PHE A 255 10.17 -1.61 -5.14
CA PHE A 255 9.40 -2.19 -4.04
C PHE A 255 7.95 -1.63 -3.96
N HIS A 256 7.77 -0.34 -4.24
CA HIS A 256 6.44 0.28 -4.28
C HIS A 256 5.49 -0.30 -5.36
N SER A 257 6.02 -0.99 -6.37
CA SER A 257 5.21 -1.67 -7.39
C SER A 257 4.34 -2.77 -6.81
N PHE A 258 4.76 -3.44 -5.71
CA PHE A 258 3.94 -4.48 -5.05
C PHE A 258 2.65 -3.91 -4.47
N ARG A 259 2.71 -2.70 -3.90
CA ARG A 259 1.51 -1.99 -3.45
C ARG A 259 0.60 -1.62 -4.64
N HIS A 260 1.15 -1.22 -5.79
CA HIS A 260 0.37 -0.99 -6.99
C HIS A 260 -0.28 -2.27 -7.49
N SER A 261 0.47 -3.37 -7.56
CA SER A 261 -0.08 -4.68 -7.91
C SER A 261 -1.21 -5.08 -6.95
N SER A 262 -1.02 -4.92 -5.64
CA SER A 262 -2.05 -5.18 -4.60
C SER A 262 -3.37 -4.48 -4.92
N ILE A 263 -3.31 -3.17 -5.13
CA ILE A 263 -4.50 -2.35 -5.40
C ILE A 263 -5.19 -2.80 -6.68
N THR A 264 -4.40 -3.08 -7.73
CA THR A 264 -4.90 -3.61 -9.00
C THR A 264 -5.66 -4.93 -8.82
N TYR A 265 -5.05 -5.88 -8.07
CA TYR A 265 -5.67 -7.18 -7.83
C TYR A 265 -6.91 -7.07 -6.96
N LYS A 266 -6.86 -6.27 -5.89
CA LYS A 266 -8.03 -6.04 -5.02
C LYS A 266 -9.20 -5.44 -5.78
N LEU A 267 -8.96 -4.45 -6.66
CA LEU A 267 -10.02 -3.89 -7.52
C LEU A 267 -10.62 -4.94 -8.46
N LYS A 268 -9.81 -5.83 -9.02
CA LYS A 268 -10.31 -6.92 -9.87
C LYS A 268 -11.13 -7.94 -9.07
N LEU A 269 -10.69 -8.30 -7.87
CA LEU A 269 -11.33 -9.33 -7.05
C LEU A 269 -12.66 -8.87 -6.44
N ASN A 270 -12.80 -7.57 -6.10
CA ASN A 270 -14.00 -7.03 -5.47
C ASN A 270 -14.93 -6.27 -6.42
N GLY A 271 -14.86 -6.58 -7.72
CA GLY A 271 -15.75 -5.97 -8.72
C GLY A 271 -15.59 -4.46 -8.90
N GLY A 272 -14.44 -3.89 -8.51
CA GLY A 272 -14.16 -2.46 -8.67
C GLY A 272 -14.58 -1.58 -7.49
N ASP A 273 -14.82 -2.14 -6.31
CA ASP A 273 -15.11 -1.34 -5.11
C ASP A 273 -13.89 -0.51 -4.69
N ILE A 274 -13.88 0.72 -5.19
CA ILE A 274 -12.82 1.70 -4.94
C ILE A 274 -12.73 2.06 -3.47
N LYS A 275 -13.87 2.08 -2.76
CA LYS A 275 -13.93 2.54 -1.37
C LYS A 275 -13.31 1.53 -0.40
N ALA A 276 -13.58 0.24 -0.60
CA ALA A 276 -12.95 -0.85 0.13
C ALA A 276 -11.43 -0.85 -0.09
N VAL A 277 -10.97 -0.73 -1.34
CA VAL A 277 -9.54 -0.68 -1.68
C VAL A 277 -8.86 0.60 -1.16
N GLN A 278 -9.57 1.72 -1.13
CA GLN A 278 -9.07 2.96 -0.52
C GLN A 278 -8.84 2.77 0.98
N GLY A 279 -9.77 2.12 1.70
CA GLY A 279 -9.62 1.79 3.12
C GLY A 279 -8.38 0.94 3.38
N ASP A 280 -8.23 -0.17 2.69
CA ASP A 280 -7.09 -1.07 2.82
C ASP A 280 -5.74 -0.40 2.50
N SER A 281 -5.72 0.43 1.47
CA SER A 281 -4.49 1.07 1.01
C SER A 281 -4.15 2.36 1.76
N GLY A 282 -5.09 2.98 2.49
CA GLY A 282 -4.88 4.25 3.18
C GLY A 282 -4.56 5.40 2.22
N HIS A 283 -5.25 5.48 1.08
CA HIS A 283 -5.20 6.65 0.19
C HIS A 283 -6.16 7.73 0.68
N ALA A 284 -5.67 8.96 0.82
CA ALA A 284 -6.48 10.08 1.28
C ALA A 284 -7.62 10.44 0.30
N GLN A 285 -7.45 10.16 -0.99
CA GLN A 285 -8.42 10.48 -2.03
C GLN A 285 -8.67 9.27 -2.94
N ALA A 286 -9.94 8.99 -3.23
CA ALA A 286 -10.34 7.93 -4.16
C ALA A 286 -9.79 8.14 -5.59
N SER A 287 -9.62 9.41 -6.03
CA SER A 287 -9.01 9.75 -7.31
C SER A 287 -7.60 9.18 -7.46
N MET A 288 -6.82 9.04 -6.39
CA MET A 288 -5.49 8.42 -6.44
C MET A 288 -5.56 6.92 -6.79
N VAL A 289 -6.66 6.26 -6.45
CA VAL A 289 -6.91 4.87 -6.83
C VAL A 289 -7.39 4.81 -8.29
N THR A 290 -8.33 5.67 -8.68
CA THR A 290 -8.93 5.65 -10.02
C THR A 290 -7.98 6.12 -11.12
N GLU A 291 -7.22 7.20 -10.92
CA GLU A 291 -6.30 7.73 -11.95
C GLU A 291 -5.17 6.75 -12.31
N GLN A 292 -4.69 5.99 -11.33
CA GLN A 292 -3.62 5.01 -11.54
C GLN A 292 -4.12 3.71 -12.19
N TYR A 293 -5.40 3.38 -12.03
CA TYR A 293 -6.00 2.09 -12.43
C TYR A 293 -7.09 2.23 -13.49
N ALA A 294 -7.28 3.41 -14.07
CA ALA A 294 -8.27 3.69 -15.12
C ALA A 294 -8.17 2.72 -16.33
N HIS A 295 -6.98 2.20 -16.63
CA HIS A 295 -6.79 1.24 -17.72
C HIS A 295 -7.36 -0.17 -17.42
N ILE A 296 -7.57 -0.53 -16.15
CA ILE A 296 -8.24 -1.78 -15.76
C ILE A 296 -9.74 -1.67 -16.05
N LEU A 297 -10.27 -0.46 -15.93
CA LEU A 297 -11.66 -0.15 -16.22
C LEU A 297 -12.03 -0.33 -17.71
N ASP A 298 -11.08 -0.40 -18.65
CA ASP A 298 -11.38 -0.62 -20.05
C ASP A 298 -11.79 -2.08 -20.35
N ASP A 299 -11.20 -3.06 -19.66
CA ASP A 299 -11.66 -4.46 -19.74
C ASP A 299 -13.02 -4.61 -19.05
N ASP A 300 -13.22 -3.96 -17.89
CA ASP A 300 -14.50 -3.94 -17.18
C ASP A 300 -15.59 -3.21 -17.99
N ARG A 301 -15.25 -2.16 -18.75
CA ARG A 301 -16.18 -1.50 -19.68
C ARG A 301 -16.69 -2.44 -20.78
N ARG A 302 -15.81 -3.29 -21.31
CA ARG A 302 -16.20 -4.29 -22.30
C ARG A 302 -17.13 -5.35 -21.69
N ILE A 303 -16.80 -5.80 -20.46
CA ILE A 303 -17.64 -6.74 -19.72
C ILE A 303 -18.98 -6.10 -19.36
N ASN A 304 -19.00 -4.84 -18.95
CA ASN A 304 -20.23 -4.11 -18.67
C ASN A 304 -21.10 -3.92 -19.91
N ALA A 305 -20.50 -3.66 -21.08
CA ALA A 305 -21.23 -3.59 -22.34
C ALA A 305 -21.86 -4.93 -22.68
N GLN A 306 -21.13 -6.05 -22.50
CA GLN A 306 -21.64 -7.40 -22.68
C GLN A 306 -22.76 -7.73 -21.68
N ARG A 307 -22.57 -7.45 -20.40
CA ARG A 307 -23.61 -7.64 -19.36
C ARG A 307 -24.85 -6.82 -19.64
N PHE A 308 -24.69 -5.58 -20.14
CA PHE A 308 -25.81 -4.74 -20.53
C PHE A 308 -26.56 -5.31 -21.72
N ASP A 309 -25.84 -5.85 -22.72
CA ASP A 309 -26.45 -6.53 -23.86
C ASP A 309 -27.24 -7.76 -23.42
N ASP A 310 -26.61 -8.61 -22.62
CA ASP A 310 -27.21 -9.85 -22.11
C ASP A 310 -28.44 -9.57 -21.24
N PHE A 311 -28.36 -8.62 -20.32
CA PHE A 311 -29.45 -8.32 -19.37
C PHE A 311 -30.55 -7.48 -20.00
N PHE A 312 -30.22 -6.42 -20.69
CA PHE A 312 -31.21 -5.45 -21.16
C PHE A 312 -31.85 -5.86 -22.49
N TYR A 313 -31.02 -6.27 -23.46
CA TYR A 313 -31.54 -6.59 -24.80
C TYR A 313 -32.01 -8.02 -24.91
N GLN A 314 -31.41 -8.99 -24.26
CA GLN A 314 -31.82 -10.40 -24.35
C GLN A 314 -33.00 -10.73 -23.43
N HIS A 315 -33.10 -10.08 -22.24
CA HIS A 315 -34.22 -10.29 -21.29
C HIS A 315 -35.37 -9.28 -21.44
N LYS A 316 -35.40 -8.48 -22.51
CA LYS A 316 -36.50 -7.55 -22.86
C LYS A 316 -36.94 -6.65 -21.69
N GLY A 317 -36.01 -6.11 -20.92
CA GLY A 317 -36.27 -5.12 -19.89
C GLY A 317 -36.78 -5.66 -18.54
N ALA A 318 -36.52 -6.92 -18.21
CA ALA A 318 -36.65 -7.39 -16.84
C ALA A 318 -35.69 -6.60 -15.93
N GLU A 319 -36.17 -6.07 -14.80
CA GLU A 319 -35.31 -5.40 -13.86
C GLU A 319 -34.22 -6.36 -13.35
N PRO A 320 -32.94 -5.95 -13.31
CA PRO A 320 -31.88 -6.80 -12.77
C PRO A 320 -32.12 -7.02 -11.29
N GLU A 321 -32.27 -8.27 -10.86
CA GLU A 321 -32.16 -8.58 -9.44
C GLU A 321 -30.73 -8.27 -9.00
N ILE A 322 -30.58 -7.25 -8.14
CA ILE A 322 -29.32 -6.94 -7.49
C ILE A 322 -29.08 -8.06 -6.48
N GLN A 323 -28.36 -9.10 -6.89
CA GLN A 323 -27.82 -10.05 -5.96
C GLN A 323 -26.74 -9.33 -5.15
N HIS A 324 -27.04 -9.00 -3.91
CA HIS A 324 -26.01 -8.72 -2.92
C HIS A 324 -25.29 -10.07 -2.66
N ASP A 325 -24.11 -10.22 -3.23
CA ASP A 325 -23.21 -11.33 -2.94
C ASP A 325 -22.68 -11.18 -1.49
N ASP A 326 -23.50 -11.52 -0.53
CA ASP A 326 -23.15 -11.66 0.89
C ASP A 326 -22.98 -13.15 1.26
N GLU A 327 -22.43 -13.97 0.35
CA GLU A 327 -21.95 -15.30 0.74
C GLU A 327 -20.67 -15.68 -0.01
N PRO A 328 -19.65 -16.21 0.69
CA PRO A 328 -18.47 -16.74 0.05
C PRO A 328 -18.87 -18.00 -0.75
N ASN A 329 -18.58 -17.97 -2.04
CA ASN A 329 -18.80 -19.08 -2.95
C ASN A 329 -17.97 -20.31 -2.50
N ALA A 330 -18.60 -21.18 -1.73
CA ALA A 330 -18.13 -22.54 -1.55
C ALA A 330 -18.73 -23.35 -2.70
N GLU A 331 -17.93 -23.67 -3.71
CA GLU A 331 -18.25 -24.74 -4.65
C GLU A 331 -18.40 -26.04 -3.85
N CYS A 332 -19.63 -26.32 -3.46
CA CYS A 332 -20.01 -27.63 -2.99
C CYS A 332 -20.51 -28.41 -4.20
N GLY A 333 -19.78 -29.48 -4.52
CA GLY A 333 -20.16 -30.41 -5.56
C GLY A 333 -21.60 -30.86 -5.41
N THR A 334 -22.29 -31.03 -6.53
CA THR A 334 -23.63 -31.60 -6.64
C THR A 334 -23.66 -33.02 -6.08
N GLY A 335 -23.75 -33.12 -4.74
CA GLY A 335 -24.21 -34.32 -4.05
C GLY A 335 -25.72 -34.24 -3.97
N ALA A 336 -26.42 -35.21 -4.55
CA ALA A 336 -27.86 -35.38 -4.43
C ALA A 336 -28.22 -35.26 -2.94
N VAL A 337 -29.10 -34.31 -2.60
CA VAL A 337 -29.68 -34.23 -1.24
C VAL A 337 -30.46 -35.50 -1.06
N ASP A 338 -30.03 -36.37 -0.10
CA ASP A 338 -30.68 -37.62 0.25
C ASP A 338 -32.14 -37.30 0.56
N ALA A 339 -33.05 -37.96 -0.15
CA ALA A 339 -34.48 -37.84 0.03
C ALA A 339 -34.89 -38.15 1.46
N GLU A 340 -34.08 -38.89 2.18
CA GLU A 340 -34.21 -39.25 3.59
C GLU A 340 -33.95 -38.06 4.54
N ALA A 341 -32.97 -37.20 4.20
CA ALA A 341 -32.68 -35.98 4.97
C ALA A 341 -33.79 -34.93 4.81
N ALA A 342 -34.34 -34.78 3.60
CA ALA A 342 -35.48 -33.88 3.34
C ALA A 342 -36.75 -34.38 4.06
N ALA A 343 -37.00 -35.69 4.10
CA ALA A 343 -38.12 -36.28 4.83
C ALA A 343 -37.96 -36.15 6.36
N ALA A 344 -36.73 -36.24 6.87
CA ALA A 344 -36.42 -36.01 8.29
C ALA A 344 -36.66 -34.58 8.72
N LEU A 345 -36.26 -33.59 7.89
CA LEU A 345 -36.50 -32.17 8.12
C LEU A 345 -37.99 -31.80 8.11
N THR A 346 -38.77 -32.39 7.20
CA THR A 346 -40.21 -32.19 7.13
C THR A 346 -40.94 -32.79 8.35
N LYS A 347 -40.43 -33.90 8.87
CA LYS A 347 -40.98 -34.56 10.08
C LYS A 347 -40.63 -33.77 11.35
N LEU A 348 -39.47 -33.16 11.44
CA LEU A 348 -39.05 -32.26 12.54
C LEU A 348 -39.85 -30.94 12.54
N LEU A 349 -40.18 -30.38 11.39
CA LEU A 349 -41.00 -29.16 11.26
C LEU A 349 -42.47 -29.39 11.54
N SER A 350 -42.97 -30.62 11.48
CA SER A 350 -44.36 -30.99 11.80
C SER A 350 -44.57 -31.33 13.27
N ASP A 351 -43.55 -31.33 14.10
CA ASP A 351 -43.67 -31.55 15.54
C ASP A 351 -44.15 -30.27 16.26
N PRO A 352 -45.29 -30.28 16.95
CA PRO A 352 -45.85 -29.10 17.62
C PRO A 352 -44.93 -28.49 18.69
N SER A 353 -44.06 -29.29 19.31
CA SER A 353 -43.10 -28.84 20.33
C SER A 353 -41.95 -28.04 19.73
N MET A 354 -41.46 -28.45 18.53
CA MET A 354 -40.43 -27.72 17.80
C MET A 354 -40.96 -26.42 17.19
N ALA A 355 -42.19 -26.39 16.69
CA ALA A 355 -42.84 -25.19 16.21
C ALA A 355 -43.01 -24.11 17.30
N ALA A 356 -43.30 -24.55 18.55
CA ALA A 356 -43.35 -23.64 19.71
C ALA A 356 -41.97 -23.07 20.10
N LEU A 357 -40.91 -23.87 19.96
CA LEU A 357 -39.52 -23.46 20.28
C LEU A 357 -39.00 -22.43 19.26
N ILE A 358 -39.28 -22.64 17.97
CA ILE A 358 -38.91 -21.67 16.89
C ILE A 358 -39.67 -20.37 17.07
N LYS A 359 -40.97 -20.44 17.48
CA LYS A 359 -41.79 -19.25 17.73
C LYS A 359 -41.35 -18.42 18.93
N ASN A 360 -40.78 -19.09 19.95
CA ASN A 360 -40.20 -18.42 21.13
C ASN A 360 -38.82 -17.81 20.83
N LEU A 361 -37.98 -18.47 20.02
CA LEU A 361 -36.71 -17.93 19.55
C LEU A 361 -36.90 -16.67 18.64
N ALA A 362 -37.88 -16.70 17.75
CA ALA A 362 -38.21 -15.54 16.88
C ALA A 362 -38.84 -14.36 17.63
N LYS A 363 -39.26 -14.53 18.89
CA LYS A 363 -39.73 -13.44 19.76
C LYS A 363 -38.63 -12.84 20.65
N SER A 364 -37.46 -13.47 20.70
CA SER A 364 -36.30 -13.02 21.50
C SER A 364 -35.18 -12.39 20.66
N LEU A 365 -35.36 -12.30 19.35
CA LEU A 365 -34.56 -11.52 18.38
C LEU A 365 -35.31 -10.25 17.98
#